data_e74ca4a75ec08802e0897e58633b4892
#
_entry.id   e74ca4a75ec08802e0897e58633b4892
#
_cell.length_a   1.000
_cell.length_b   1.000
_cell.length_c   1.000
_cell.angle_alpha   90.00
_cell.angle_beta   90.00
_cell.angle_gamma   90.00
#
_symmetry.space_group_name_H-M   'P 1'
#
loop_
_entity.id
_entity.type
_entity.pdbx_description
1 polymer ?
#
loop_
_entity_poly.entity_id
_entity_poly.type
_entity_poly.pdbx_seq_one_letter_code
_entity_poly.pdbx_strand_id
1 'polypeptide(L)'
;WKFTNSPLFMDFLAGNQTFHCTPWGNPTRTYFGWQRPCYLLGEGYTKTFKELMETTDWDAYGTGNYEKCADCMVHSGYEATAVAHAVRHPIRALKVELQGVRTTGAMAPDIPLDRQRPAEFVFSQHVQQAMARLRHDKPPGKAARAPAEAAD
;
A
#
# COMPACT_ATOMS: atom_id res chain seq x y z
N TRP A 1 -12.99 -6.91 24.52
CA TRP A 1 -11.73 -6.29 24.09
C TRP A 1 -12.07 -5.12 23.18
N LYS A 2 -11.51 -3.93 23.47
CA LYS A 2 -11.59 -2.79 22.56
C LYS A 2 -10.26 -2.71 21.80
N PHE A 3 -10.33 -2.80 20.47
CA PHE A 3 -9.18 -2.61 19.59
C PHE A 3 -9.05 -1.13 19.24
N THR A 4 -7.85 -0.65 19.05
CA THR A 4 -7.58 0.73 18.62
C THR A 4 -7.72 0.90 17.10
N ASN A 5 -7.85 -0.21 16.39
CA ASN A 5 -7.95 -0.23 14.94
C ASN A 5 -9.36 0.18 14.46
N SER A 6 -9.45 0.65 13.23
CA SER A 6 -10.72 0.94 12.58
C SER A 6 -11.66 -0.29 12.59
N PRO A 7 -12.96 -0.16 12.91
CA PRO A 7 -13.92 -1.26 12.84
C PRO A 7 -13.93 -1.95 11.47
N LEU A 8 -13.76 -1.17 10.40
CA LEU A 8 -13.71 -1.71 9.03
C LEU A 8 -12.40 -2.42 8.73
N PHE A 9 -11.30 -2.08 9.42
CA PHE A 9 -10.08 -2.87 9.33
C PHE A 9 -10.25 -4.25 9.99
N MET A 10 -10.90 -4.31 11.13
CA MET A 10 -11.24 -5.58 11.78
C MET A 10 -12.18 -6.43 10.93
N ASP A 11 -13.14 -5.79 10.25
CA ASP A 11 -14.06 -6.44 9.31
C ASP A 11 -13.33 -6.99 8.07
N PHE A 12 -12.28 -6.29 7.61
CA PHE A 12 -11.36 -6.78 6.57
C PHE A 12 -10.56 -8.00 7.05
N LEU A 13 -9.98 -7.96 8.24
CA LEU A 13 -9.23 -9.10 8.80
C LEU A 13 -10.09 -10.35 8.98
N ALA A 14 -11.39 -10.17 9.22
CA ALA A 14 -12.36 -11.27 9.27
C ALA A 14 -12.79 -11.77 7.87
N GLY A 15 -12.24 -11.21 6.79
CA GLY A 15 -12.53 -11.62 5.42
C GLY A 15 -13.89 -11.16 4.89
N ASN A 16 -14.53 -10.17 5.52
CA ASN A 16 -15.86 -9.71 5.10
C ASN A 16 -15.82 -8.69 3.96
N GLN A 17 -14.66 -8.12 3.70
CA GLN A 17 -14.44 -7.15 2.62
C GLN A 17 -12.98 -7.15 2.18
N THR A 18 -12.71 -6.57 1.02
CA THR A 18 -11.38 -6.42 0.46
C THR A 18 -10.99 -4.95 0.41
N PHE A 19 -9.71 -4.66 0.70
CA PHE A 19 -9.13 -3.33 0.54
C PHE A 19 -7.89 -3.41 -0.36
N HIS A 20 -7.48 -2.24 -0.85
CA HIS A 20 -6.21 -2.09 -1.53
C HIS A 20 -5.11 -1.77 -0.54
N CYS A 21 -3.94 -2.36 -0.78
CA CYS A 21 -2.76 -2.04 -0.01
C CYS A 21 -2.26 -0.62 -0.31
N THR A 22 -1.72 0.04 0.70
CA THR A 22 -1.04 1.34 0.61
C THR A 22 0.40 1.18 1.11
N PRO A 23 1.31 0.53 0.36
CA PRO A 23 2.66 0.19 0.83
C PRO A 23 3.49 1.41 1.23
N TRP A 24 3.23 2.57 0.61
CA TRP A 24 3.84 3.86 0.96
C TRP A 24 3.35 4.45 2.29
N GLY A 25 2.28 3.92 2.87
CA GLY A 25 1.69 4.42 4.12
C GLY A 25 2.53 4.13 5.36
N ASN A 26 3.44 3.16 5.26
CA ASN A 26 4.34 2.80 6.34
C ASN A 26 5.77 2.53 5.83
N PRO A 27 6.49 3.58 5.42
CA PRO A 27 7.85 3.44 4.92
C PRO A 27 8.78 2.93 6.00
N THR A 28 9.54 1.92 5.70
CA THR A 28 10.43 1.23 6.64
C THR A 28 11.89 1.53 6.34
N ARG A 29 12.62 1.97 7.36
CA ARG A 29 14.06 2.16 7.29
C ARG A 29 14.78 1.08 8.09
N THR A 30 15.71 0.38 7.45
CA THR A 30 16.59 -0.61 8.05
C THR A 30 18.03 -0.10 8.12
N TYR A 31 18.95 -0.93 8.59
CA TYR A 31 20.39 -0.65 8.54
C TYR A 31 20.90 -0.41 7.11
N PHE A 32 20.31 -1.11 6.13
CA PHE A 32 20.70 -1.02 4.72
C PHE A 32 20.10 0.19 3.99
N GLY A 33 19.15 0.89 4.60
CA GLY A 33 18.45 2.02 4.01
C GLY A 33 16.92 1.88 4.07
N TRP A 34 16.24 2.64 3.21
CA TRP A 34 14.79 2.58 3.06
C TRP A 34 14.40 1.41 2.19
N GLN A 35 13.63 0.48 2.74
CA GLN A 35 13.24 -0.77 2.10
C GLN A 35 12.10 -0.56 1.11
N ARG A 36 12.18 -1.22 -0.06
CA ARG A 36 11.16 -1.19 -1.12
C ARG A 36 10.44 -2.52 -1.23
N PRO A 37 9.16 -2.48 -1.62
CA PRO A 37 8.19 -1.39 -1.49
C PRO A 37 7.67 -1.29 -0.06
N CYS A 38 7.76 -2.37 0.72
CA CYS A 38 7.33 -2.48 2.11
C CYS A 38 8.28 -3.39 2.88
N TYR A 39 8.08 -3.50 4.19
CA TYR A 39 8.96 -4.28 5.05
C TYR A 39 8.85 -5.81 4.85
N LEU A 40 7.79 -6.31 4.21
CA LEU A 40 7.65 -7.73 3.90
C LEU A 40 8.35 -8.13 2.60
N LEU A 41 8.45 -7.21 1.65
CA LEU A 41 9.08 -7.45 0.35
C LEU A 41 10.48 -6.82 0.36
N GLY A 42 11.52 -7.66 0.39
CA GLY A 42 12.91 -7.21 0.37
C GLY A 42 13.42 -6.98 -1.06
N GLU A 43 12.78 -6.11 -1.85
CA GLU A 43 13.11 -5.90 -3.27
C GLU A 43 14.10 -4.76 -3.51
N GLY A 44 14.83 -4.41 -2.50
CA GLY A 44 15.91 -3.44 -2.56
C GLY A 44 15.79 -2.32 -1.54
N TYR A 45 16.82 -1.48 -1.51
CA TYR A 45 16.95 -0.38 -0.57
C TYR A 45 17.32 0.89 -1.29
N THR A 46 16.87 2.03 -0.76
CA THR A 46 17.26 3.36 -1.21
C THR A 46 17.93 4.12 -0.08
N LYS A 47 18.80 5.05 -0.42
CA LYS A 47 19.57 5.81 0.58
C LYS A 47 18.72 6.86 1.30
N THR A 48 17.78 7.47 0.58
CA THR A 48 16.94 8.55 1.09
C THR A 48 15.47 8.22 0.95
N PHE A 49 14.63 8.81 1.80
CA PHE A 49 13.19 8.73 1.70
C PHE A 49 12.66 9.31 0.37
N LYS A 50 13.27 10.40 -0.08
CA LYS A 50 12.94 11.01 -1.37
C LYS A 50 13.15 10.02 -2.51
N GLU A 51 14.31 9.36 -2.54
CA GLU A 51 14.61 8.32 -3.53
C GLU A 51 13.60 7.16 -3.46
N LEU A 52 13.24 6.69 -2.26
CA LEU A 52 12.20 5.69 -2.07
C LEU A 52 10.91 6.09 -2.78
N MET A 53 10.43 7.30 -2.51
CA MET A 53 9.15 7.78 -3.04
C MET A 53 9.16 8.03 -4.55
N GLU A 54 10.30 8.49 -5.09
CA GLU A 54 10.42 8.87 -6.50
C GLU A 54 10.79 7.71 -7.42
N THR A 55 11.50 6.70 -6.92
CA THR A 55 12.04 5.61 -7.75
C THR A 55 11.30 4.29 -7.61
N THR A 56 10.40 4.17 -6.64
CA THR A 56 9.57 2.97 -6.50
C THR A 56 8.34 3.08 -7.39
N ASP A 57 8.12 2.06 -8.22
CA ASP A 57 6.87 1.93 -8.98
C ASP A 57 5.78 1.37 -8.05
N TRP A 58 5.08 2.29 -7.40
CA TRP A 58 4.05 1.95 -6.41
C TRP A 58 2.86 1.23 -7.02
N ASP A 59 2.54 1.49 -8.29
CA ASP A 59 1.40 0.92 -9.00
C ASP A 59 1.63 -0.57 -9.33
N ALA A 60 2.89 -1.01 -9.33
CA ALA A 60 3.23 -2.42 -9.55
C ALA A 60 2.95 -3.32 -8.34
N TYR A 61 2.67 -2.75 -7.16
CA TYR A 61 2.53 -3.51 -5.91
C TYR A 61 1.10 -3.51 -5.36
N GLY A 62 0.86 -4.43 -4.44
CA GLY A 62 -0.43 -4.60 -3.77
C GLY A 62 -1.24 -5.77 -4.31
N THR A 63 -2.33 -6.08 -3.62
CA THR A 63 -3.26 -7.15 -3.99
C THR A 63 -3.89 -6.88 -5.34
N GLY A 64 -3.82 -7.84 -6.25
CA GLY A 64 -4.29 -7.74 -7.63
C GLY A 64 -3.24 -7.21 -8.61
N ASN A 65 -2.13 -6.62 -8.15
CA ASN A 65 -1.06 -6.09 -8.99
C ASN A 65 0.22 -6.95 -8.93
N TYR A 66 0.50 -7.53 -7.78
CA TYR A 66 1.73 -8.29 -7.58
C TYR A 66 1.44 -9.64 -6.90
N GLU A 67 1.93 -10.72 -7.48
CA GLU A 67 1.66 -12.08 -7.03
C GLU A 67 2.01 -12.31 -5.54
N LYS A 68 3.15 -11.81 -5.08
CA LYS A 68 3.57 -11.93 -3.68
C LYS A 68 2.69 -11.14 -2.70
N CYS A 69 1.78 -10.32 -3.21
CA CYS A 69 0.83 -9.55 -2.41
C CYS A 69 -0.57 -10.19 -2.36
N ALA A 70 -0.81 -11.31 -3.07
CA ALA A 70 -2.14 -11.89 -3.26
C ALA A 70 -2.87 -12.14 -1.93
N ASP A 71 -2.22 -12.79 -0.98
CA ASP A 71 -2.80 -13.18 0.32
C ASP A 71 -2.34 -12.27 1.46
N CYS A 72 -1.82 -11.10 1.14
CA CYS A 72 -1.30 -10.19 2.14
C CYS A 72 -2.42 -9.45 2.87
N MET A 73 -2.41 -9.51 4.20
CA MET A 73 -3.34 -8.79 5.09
C MET A 73 -2.58 -7.93 6.12
N VAL A 74 -1.41 -7.45 5.75
CA VAL A 74 -0.55 -6.72 6.68
C VAL A 74 -1.16 -5.40 7.12
N HIS A 75 -1.21 -5.16 8.42
CA HIS A 75 -1.80 -3.98 9.04
C HIS A 75 -1.34 -2.67 8.40
N SER A 76 -0.04 -2.47 8.29
CA SER A 76 0.55 -1.24 7.77
C SER A 76 0.16 -0.89 6.33
N GLY A 77 -0.22 -1.90 5.54
CA GLY A 77 -0.64 -1.69 4.15
C GLY A 77 -2.12 -1.38 3.98
N TYR A 78 -2.96 -1.79 4.92
CA TYR A 78 -4.43 -1.74 4.76
C TYR A 78 -5.14 -0.84 5.74
N GLU A 79 -4.55 -0.54 6.90
CA GLU A 79 -5.20 0.31 7.92
C GLU A 79 -5.55 1.70 7.38
N ALA A 80 -4.64 2.32 6.63
CA ALA A 80 -4.87 3.64 6.05
C ALA A 80 -6.07 3.64 5.10
N THR A 81 -6.21 2.60 4.27
CA THR A 81 -7.35 2.43 3.36
C THR A 81 -8.64 2.19 4.14
N ALA A 82 -8.59 1.35 5.18
CA ALA A 82 -9.75 1.08 6.03
C ALA A 82 -10.24 2.34 6.76
N VAL A 83 -9.33 3.16 7.28
CA VAL A 83 -9.66 4.45 7.91
C VAL A 83 -10.30 5.40 6.91
N ALA A 84 -9.72 5.56 5.72
CA ALA A 84 -10.30 6.40 4.67
C ALA A 84 -11.69 5.90 4.24
N HIS A 85 -11.86 4.60 4.15
CA HIS A 85 -13.16 4.00 3.84
C HIS A 85 -14.18 4.26 4.97
N ALA A 86 -13.78 4.17 6.23
CA ALA A 86 -14.63 4.49 7.38
C ALA A 86 -15.10 5.95 7.36
N VAL A 87 -14.22 6.88 7.01
CA VAL A 87 -14.58 8.31 6.87
C VAL A 87 -15.59 8.53 5.73
N ARG A 88 -15.42 7.85 4.62
CA ARG A 88 -16.34 7.94 3.46
C ARG A 88 -17.68 7.24 3.73
N HIS A 89 -17.70 6.22 4.60
CA HIS A 89 -18.88 5.41 4.91
C HIS A 89 -19.14 5.30 6.41
N PRO A 90 -19.41 6.44 7.11
CA PRO A 90 -19.50 6.48 8.57
C PRO A 90 -20.63 5.60 9.13
N ILE A 91 -21.75 5.49 8.42
CA ILE A 91 -22.89 4.63 8.83
C ILE A 91 -22.45 3.16 8.84
N ARG A 92 -21.67 2.72 7.85
CA ARG A 92 -21.16 1.35 7.80
C ARG A 92 -20.17 1.08 8.92
N ALA A 93 -19.26 2.01 9.17
CA ALA A 93 -18.31 1.90 10.27
C ALA A 93 -19.02 1.80 11.62
N LEU A 94 -20.03 2.67 11.87
CA LEU A 94 -20.86 2.63 13.07
C LEU A 94 -21.64 1.31 13.20
N LYS A 95 -22.17 0.80 12.10
CA LYS A 95 -22.88 -0.49 12.11
C LYS A 95 -21.95 -1.64 12.54
N VAL A 96 -20.76 -1.71 12.01
CA VAL A 96 -19.78 -2.74 12.39
C VAL A 96 -19.33 -2.54 13.84
N GLU A 97 -19.15 -1.31 14.31
CA GLU A 97 -18.81 -1.02 15.71
C GLU A 97 -19.90 -1.49 16.68
N LEU A 98 -21.17 -1.27 16.35
CA LEU A 98 -22.30 -1.62 17.22
C LEU A 98 -22.68 -3.10 17.18
N GLN A 99 -22.62 -3.73 16.01
CA GLN A 99 -23.02 -5.12 15.81
C GLN A 99 -21.85 -6.11 15.99
N GLY A 100 -20.63 -5.62 15.99
CA GLY A 100 -19.43 -6.43 15.94
C GLY A 100 -19.12 -6.93 14.53
N VAL A 101 -17.92 -7.51 14.42
CA VAL A 101 -17.42 -8.11 13.17
C VAL A 101 -18.07 -9.47 12.96
N ARG A 102 -18.53 -9.72 11.75
CA ARG A 102 -19.08 -11.03 11.38
C ARG A 102 -17.91 -12.04 11.25
N THR A 103 -17.99 -13.13 12.01
CA THR A 103 -16.96 -14.19 12.05
C THR A 103 -17.40 -15.50 11.38
N THR A 104 -18.59 -15.54 10.79
CA THR A 104 -19.14 -16.72 10.14
C THR A 104 -19.76 -16.34 8.79
N GLY A 105 -19.85 -17.31 7.89
CA GLY A 105 -20.43 -17.14 6.56
C GLY A 105 -19.38 -16.96 5.46
N ALA A 106 -19.84 -16.61 4.27
CA ALA A 106 -18.98 -16.47 3.11
C ALA A 106 -18.02 -15.28 3.26
N MET A 107 -16.76 -15.49 2.88
CA MET A 107 -15.77 -14.42 2.77
C MET A 107 -16.01 -13.56 1.54
N ALA A 108 -15.49 -12.34 1.56
CA ALA A 108 -15.44 -11.50 0.37
C ALA A 108 -14.60 -12.17 -0.72
N PRO A 109 -14.96 -11.98 -2.00
CA PRO A 109 -14.20 -12.58 -3.09
C PRO A 109 -12.78 -12.00 -3.16
N ASP A 110 -11.83 -12.86 -3.51
CA ASP A 110 -10.45 -12.45 -3.74
C ASP A 110 -10.34 -11.47 -4.91
N ILE A 111 -9.31 -10.63 -4.88
CA ILE A 111 -8.98 -9.73 -5.97
C ILE A 111 -8.07 -10.50 -6.92
N PRO A 112 -8.52 -10.81 -8.16
CA PRO A 112 -7.69 -11.53 -9.11
C PRO A 112 -6.48 -10.70 -9.55
N LEU A 113 -5.38 -11.37 -9.84
CA LEU A 113 -4.10 -10.75 -10.23
C LEU A 113 -4.19 -9.97 -11.55
N ASP A 114 -5.15 -10.29 -12.40
CA ASP A 114 -5.40 -9.62 -13.67
C ASP A 114 -6.05 -8.23 -13.53
N ARG A 115 -6.54 -7.91 -12.35
CA ARG A 115 -7.10 -6.60 -12.04
C ARG A 115 -6.01 -5.62 -11.61
N GLN A 116 -5.24 -5.16 -12.55
CA GLN A 116 -4.34 -4.03 -12.30
C GLN A 116 -5.16 -2.79 -11.94
N ARG A 117 -4.94 -2.30 -10.74
CA ARG A 117 -5.55 -1.06 -10.26
C ARG A 117 -4.45 -0.09 -9.89
N PRO A 118 -4.58 1.18 -10.28
CA PRO A 118 -3.63 2.20 -9.84
C PRO A 118 -3.64 2.26 -8.31
N ALA A 119 -2.49 2.54 -7.73
CA ALA A 119 -2.34 2.69 -6.30
C ALA A 119 -3.28 3.77 -5.77
N GLU A 120 -4.13 3.42 -4.80
CA GLU A 120 -5.06 4.37 -4.20
C GLU A 120 -4.33 5.19 -3.12
N PHE A 121 -3.99 6.44 -3.43
CA PHE A 121 -3.48 7.36 -2.44
C PHE A 121 -4.60 7.84 -1.53
N VAL A 122 -4.51 7.47 -0.26
CA VAL A 122 -5.48 7.85 0.79
C VAL A 122 -5.42 9.34 1.11
N PHE A 123 -4.34 10.01 0.74
CA PHE A 123 -4.15 11.44 0.99
C PHE A 123 -4.84 12.30 -0.08
N SER A 124 -5.33 13.47 0.40
CA SER A 124 -6.10 14.43 -0.37
C SER A 124 -5.54 14.70 -1.77
N GLN A 125 -6.41 15.12 -2.69
CA GLN A 125 -6.05 15.53 -4.06
C GLN A 125 -4.84 16.49 -4.11
N HIS A 126 -4.60 17.27 -3.06
CA HIS A 126 -3.46 18.18 -2.94
C HIS A 126 -2.12 17.46 -2.89
N VAL A 127 -2.03 16.32 -2.18
CA VAL A 127 -0.80 15.51 -2.14
C VAL A 127 -0.60 14.79 -3.46
N GLN A 128 -1.66 14.29 -4.09
CA GLN A 128 -1.59 13.70 -5.42
C GLN A 128 -1.10 14.71 -6.47
N GLN A 129 -1.62 15.94 -6.43
CA GLN A 129 -1.19 17.01 -7.32
C GLN A 129 0.25 17.46 -7.05
N ALA A 130 0.66 17.54 -5.78
CA ALA A 130 2.04 17.87 -5.42
C ALA A 130 3.03 16.78 -5.89
N MET A 131 2.66 15.51 -5.73
CA MET A 131 3.46 14.37 -6.22
C MET A 131 3.51 14.33 -7.76
N ALA A 132 2.41 14.64 -8.44
CA ALA A 132 2.37 14.74 -9.90
C ALA A 132 3.29 15.88 -10.41
N ARG A 133 3.29 17.05 -9.77
CA ARG A 133 4.20 18.15 -10.11
C ARG A 133 5.66 17.75 -9.93
N LEU A 134 6.02 17.08 -8.84
CA LEU A 134 7.38 16.59 -8.60
C LEU A 134 7.83 15.54 -9.63
N ARG A 135 6.90 14.77 -10.21
CA ARG A 135 7.19 13.84 -11.31
C ARG A 135 7.44 14.56 -12.64
N HIS A 136 6.71 15.63 -12.91
CA HIS A 136 6.87 16.43 -14.14
C HIS A 136 8.13 17.29 -14.16
N ASP A 137 8.54 17.81 -13.02
CA ASP A 137 9.74 18.65 -12.89
C ASP A 137 11.05 17.86 -12.86
N LYS A 138 10.99 16.54 -13.06
CA LYS A 138 12.18 15.69 -13.08
C LYS A 138 12.88 15.84 -14.43
N PRO A 139 14.14 16.35 -14.46
CA PRO A 139 14.94 16.33 -15.68
C PRO A 139 15.11 14.87 -16.15
N PRO A 140 15.12 14.62 -17.48
CA PRO A 140 15.27 13.27 -18.01
C PRO A 140 16.50 12.61 -17.39
N GLY A 141 16.25 11.50 -16.68
CA GLY A 141 17.29 10.80 -15.94
C GLY A 141 18.40 10.38 -16.89
N LYS A 142 19.65 10.72 -16.56
CA LYS A 142 20.81 10.12 -17.21
C LYS A 142 20.64 8.61 -17.12
N ALA A 143 20.58 7.96 -18.29
CA ALA A 143 20.55 6.52 -18.40
C ALA A 143 21.60 5.91 -17.47
N ALA A 144 21.19 4.94 -16.67
CA ALA A 144 22.12 4.22 -15.80
C ALA A 144 23.25 3.64 -16.67
N ARG A 145 24.47 4.11 -16.40
CA ARG A 145 25.67 3.61 -17.04
C ARG A 145 25.80 2.14 -16.63
N ALA A 146 25.78 1.26 -17.62
CA ALA A 146 26.02 -0.16 -17.41
C ALA A 146 27.32 -0.36 -16.62
N PRO A 147 27.41 -1.32 -15.69
CA PRO A 147 28.66 -1.64 -15.02
C PRO A 147 29.70 -2.01 -16.05
N ALA A 148 30.86 -1.39 -15.99
CA ALA A 148 32.02 -1.77 -16.80
C ALA A 148 32.36 -3.21 -16.45
N GLU A 149 32.39 -4.09 -17.47
CA GLU A 149 32.97 -5.41 -17.38
C GLU A 149 34.39 -5.28 -16.84
N ALA A 150 34.68 -5.99 -15.76
CA ALA A 150 36.04 -6.20 -15.30
C ALA A 150 36.74 -7.08 -16.36
N ALA A 151 37.63 -6.49 -17.11
CA ALA A 151 38.60 -7.22 -17.88
C ALA A 151 39.70 -7.74 -16.94
N ASP A 152 40.07 -9.01 -17.13
CA ASP A 152 41.13 -9.79 -16.46
C ASP A 152 42.41 -9.02 -16.14
#